data_751623c119df19d99fc2f91ff8c75510
#
_entry.id   751623c119df19d99fc2f91ff8c75510
#
_cell.length_a   1.000
_cell.length_b   1.000
_cell.length_c   1.000
_cell.angle_alpha   90.00
_cell.angle_beta   90.00
_cell.angle_gamma   90.00
#
_symmetry.space_group_name_H-M   'P 1'
#
loop_
_entity.id
_entity.type
_entity.pdbx_description
1 polymer ?
#
loop_
_entity_poly.entity_id
_entity_poly.type
_entity_poly.pdbx_seq_one_letter_code
_entity_poly.pdbx_strand_id
1 'polypeptide(L)'
;EAGLLNSIGLQNPGLDKFIAEDLPILRKTLTVPLIVSISGASLNEFAQMLECLEKQEGISGYELNVSCPNVENEGITFGIDPDVVYKLCALLSPLTNRELIVKLTPNVTDIGVIAKAAEDGGATAISLINTIWGMAIDYRNGMSMLKKGIGGYSGIGIKPLALALTYRAAQAVKIPVIAMGGIYNWQDALEFFWAGAAMIALGTANFIDPEAVDNVIMVYTLSAGKSSLN
;
A
#
# COMPACT_ATOMS: atom_id res chain seq x y z
N GLU A 1 -8.54 21.79 -1.11
CA GLU A 1 -9.19 20.57 -1.63
C GLU A 1 -8.92 19.41 -0.71
N ALA A 2 -9.91 18.53 -0.47
CA ALA A 2 -9.81 17.48 0.54
C ALA A 2 -9.13 16.19 0.04
N GLY A 3 -8.72 16.11 -1.23
CA GLY A 3 -8.07 14.91 -1.77
C GLY A 3 -7.85 14.94 -3.27
N LEU A 4 -7.36 13.81 -3.77
CA LEU A 4 -7.05 13.55 -5.17
C LEU A 4 -7.90 12.40 -5.70
N LEU A 5 -8.52 12.59 -6.85
CA LEU A 5 -9.26 11.56 -7.57
C LEU A 5 -8.50 11.23 -8.87
N ASN A 6 -8.20 9.96 -9.10
CA ASN A 6 -7.47 9.52 -10.29
C ASN A 6 -7.96 8.17 -10.83
N SER A 7 -7.70 7.92 -12.11
CA SER A 7 -7.96 6.64 -12.80
C SER A 7 -6.80 6.26 -13.73
N ILE A 8 -5.55 6.46 -13.28
CA ILE A 8 -4.32 6.24 -14.05
C ILE A 8 -4.12 4.76 -14.40
N GLY A 9 -4.32 3.86 -13.42
CA GLY A 9 -4.32 2.41 -13.64
C GLY A 9 -2.93 1.79 -13.68
N LEU A 10 -2.12 2.02 -12.63
CA LEU A 10 -0.82 1.37 -12.41
C LEU A 10 0.19 1.51 -13.57
N GLN A 11 0.26 2.68 -14.18
CA GLN A 11 1.25 2.94 -15.23
C GLN A 11 2.68 2.74 -14.67
N ASN A 12 3.43 1.85 -15.31
CA ASN A 12 4.79 1.49 -14.91
C ASN A 12 5.61 1.01 -16.13
N PRO A 13 6.95 0.91 -16.03
CA PRO A 13 7.81 0.51 -17.14
C PRO A 13 7.76 -0.99 -17.46
N GLY A 14 7.22 -1.82 -16.57
CA GLY A 14 7.29 -3.28 -16.63
C GLY A 14 8.52 -3.86 -15.92
N LEU A 15 8.47 -5.17 -15.64
CA LEU A 15 9.47 -5.87 -14.84
C LEU A 15 10.87 -5.81 -15.44
N ASP A 16 11.00 -6.13 -16.74
CA ASP A 16 12.31 -6.20 -17.42
C ASP A 16 13.02 -4.85 -17.41
N LYS A 17 12.28 -3.79 -17.72
CA LYS A 17 12.83 -2.43 -17.73
C LYS A 17 13.16 -1.96 -16.32
N PHE A 18 12.33 -2.24 -15.33
CA PHE A 18 12.64 -1.95 -13.93
C PHE A 18 13.96 -2.59 -13.50
N ILE A 19 14.16 -3.88 -13.80
CA ILE A 19 15.39 -4.62 -13.46
C ILE A 19 16.60 -4.05 -14.21
N ALA A 20 16.44 -3.73 -15.50
CA ALA A 20 17.56 -3.30 -16.35
C ALA A 20 17.98 -1.83 -16.13
N GLU A 21 17.03 -0.94 -15.86
CA GLU A 21 17.26 0.50 -15.82
C GLU A 21 17.09 1.10 -14.42
N ASP A 22 15.93 0.90 -13.78
CA ASP A 22 15.59 1.61 -12.55
C ASP A 22 16.30 1.02 -11.33
N LEU A 23 16.31 -0.30 -11.17
CA LEU A 23 16.91 -0.96 -10.03
C LEU A 23 18.41 -0.68 -9.85
N PRO A 24 19.25 -0.66 -10.90
CA PRO A 24 20.65 -0.26 -10.78
C PRO A 24 20.86 1.18 -10.30
N ILE A 25 19.95 2.09 -10.66
CA ILE A 25 19.99 3.48 -10.20
C ILE A 25 19.61 3.53 -8.72
N LEU A 26 18.51 2.88 -8.34
CA LEU A 26 18.04 2.83 -6.95
C LEU A 26 19.12 2.27 -6.01
N ARG A 27 19.80 1.18 -6.40
CA ARG A 27 20.91 0.59 -5.62
C ARG A 27 22.06 1.53 -5.34
N LYS A 28 22.33 2.48 -6.26
CA LYS A 28 23.42 3.44 -6.10
C LYS A 28 23.02 4.67 -5.29
N THR A 29 21.74 5.02 -5.29
CA THR A 29 21.24 6.26 -4.70
C THR A 29 20.58 6.08 -3.35
N LEU A 30 19.93 4.93 -3.10
CA LEU A 30 19.25 4.69 -1.85
C LEU A 30 20.21 4.22 -0.75
N THR A 31 20.08 4.85 0.41
CA THR A 31 20.75 4.44 1.66
C THR A 31 19.78 3.75 2.64
N VAL A 32 18.53 3.57 2.23
CA VAL A 32 17.43 2.97 3.01
C VAL A 32 16.95 1.68 2.33
N PRO A 33 16.27 0.77 3.06
CA PRO A 33 15.69 -0.44 2.49
C PRO A 33 14.74 -0.15 1.33
N LEU A 34 14.83 -0.95 0.27
CA LEU A 34 13.96 -0.87 -0.91
C LEU A 34 12.89 -1.96 -0.83
N ILE A 35 11.62 -1.54 -0.81
CA ILE A 35 10.46 -2.42 -0.97
C ILE A 35 9.91 -2.23 -2.38
N VAL A 36 9.82 -3.32 -3.14
CA VAL A 36 9.29 -3.30 -4.52
C VAL A 36 7.81 -3.66 -4.50
N SER A 37 6.96 -2.74 -4.97
CA SER A 37 5.52 -3.01 -5.11
C SER A 37 5.26 -3.74 -6.42
N ILE A 38 4.67 -4.94 -6.34
CA ILE A 38 4.33 -5.79 -7.49
C ILE A 38 2.83 -5.97 -7.63
N SER A 39 2.39 -6.11 -8.87
CA SER A 39 0.97 -6.23 -9.22
C SER A 39 0.82 -7.14 -10.42
N GLY A 40 0.03 -8.20 -10.28
CA GLY A 40 -0.25 -9.19 -11.32
C GLY A 40 -1.74 -9.37 -11.56
N ALA A 41 -2.09 -9.94 -12.69
CA ALA A 41 -3.45 -10.27 -13.07
C ALA A 41 -3.82 -11.74 -12.73
N SER A 42 -2.85 -12.57 -12.33
CA SER A 42 -3.04 -13.93 -11.87
C SER A 42 -2.05 -14.32 -10.79
N LEU A 43 -2.34 -15.39 -10.03
CA LEU A 43 -1.43 -15.94 -9.01
C LEU A 43 -0.07 -16.31 -9.62
N ASN A 44 -0.10 -16.90 -10.82
CA ASN A 44 1.10 -17.31 -11.54
C ASN A 44 1.96 -16.12 -11.97
N GLU A 45 1.36 -15.02 -12.39
CA GLU A 45 2.09 -13.81 -12.75
C GLU A 45 2.79 -13.19 -11.54
N PHE A 46 2.15 -13.16 -10.37
CA PHE A 46 2.81 -12.75 -9.12
C PHE A 46 4.01 -13.63 -8.79
N ALA A 47 3.88 -14.98 -8.94
CA ALA A 47 4.97 -15.91 -8.67
C ALA A 47 6.14 -15.70 -9.63
N GLN A 48 5.88 -15.57 -10.92
CA GLN A 48 6.92 -15.32 -11.93
C GLN A 48 7.67 -13.99 -11.69
N MET A 49 6.95 -12.91 -11.35
CA MET A 49 7.59 -11.64 -11.00
C MET A 49 8.46 -11.78 -9.76
N LEU A 50 7.98 -12.45 -8.72
CA LEU A 50 8.73 -12.65 -7.49
C LEU A 50 10.00 -13.47 -7.75
N GLU A 51 9.93 -14.57 -8.48
CA GLU A 51 11.08 -15.40 -8.86
C GLU A 51 12.13 -14.63 -9.67
N CYS A 52 11.72 -13.71 -10.54
CA CYS A 52 12.64 -12.84 -11.28
C CYS A 52 13.31 -11.82 -10.36
N LEU A 53 12.57 -11.23 -9.42
CA LEU A 53 13.08 -10.23 -8.49
C LEU A 53 13.96 -10.85 -7.39
N GLU A 54 13.70 -12.09 -6.98
CA GLU A 54 14.54 -12.82 -6.01
C GLU A 54 15.98 -13.03 -6.50
N LYS A 55 16.19 -13.09 -7.81
CA LYS A 55 17.53 -13.15 -8.42
C LYS A 55 18.28 -11.81 -8.37
N GLN A 56 17.60 -10.75 -7.94
CA GLN A 56 18.17 -9.41 -7.87
C GLN A 56 18.64 -9.09 -6.45
N GLU A 57 19.77 -8.39 -6.36
CA GLU A 57 20.28 -7.85 -5.09
C GLU A 57 19.65 -6.49 -4.77
N GLY A 58 19.80 -6.03 -3.52
CA GLY A 58 19.41 -4.67 -3.09
C GLY A 58 17.91 -4.47 -2.89
N ILE A 59 17.11 -5.53 -2.90
CA ILE A 59 15.68 -5.51 -2.56
C ILE A 59 15.54 -6.08 -1.14
N SER A 60 14.83 -5.37 -0.28
CA SER A 60 14.59 -5.76 1.11
C SER A 60 13.27 -6.49 1.31
N GLY A 61 12.30 -6.25 0.42
CA GLY A 61 10.98 -6.89 0.49
C GLY A 61 10.10 -6.55 -0.69
N TYR A 62 8.93 -7.15 -0.69
CA TYR A 62 7.91 -6.99 -1.73
C TYR A 62 6.59 -6.56 -1.13
N GLU A 63 5.92 -5.60 -1.78
CA GLU A 63 4.56 -5.22 -1.45
C GLU A 63 3.63 -5.76 -2.54
N LEU A 64 2.76 -6.72 -2.18
CA LEU A 64 1.76 -7.29 -3.08
C LEU A 64 0.56 -6.34 -3.19
N ASN A 65 0.37 -5.69 -4.33
CA ASN A 65 -0.79 -4.86 -4.57
C ASN A 65 -1.98 -5.72 -4.99
N VAL A 66 -2.80 -6.12 -4.03
CA VAL A 66 -3.98 -6.98 -4.26
C VAL A 66 -5.23 -6.19 -4.71
N SER A 67 -5.09 -4.91 -5.01
CA SER A 67 -6.19 -4.07 -5.53
C SER A 67 -6.41 -4.22 -7.04
N CYS A 68 -5.61 -5.05 -7.72
CA CYS A 68 -5.77 -5.35 -9.14
C CYS A 68 -6.88 -6.36 -9.40
N PRO A 69 -7.56 -6.26 -10.56
CA PRO A 69 -8.53 -7.27 -10.96
C PRO A 69 -7.84 -8.61 -11.25
N ASN A 70 -8.42 -9.70 -10.76
CA ASN A 70 -8.00 -11.06 -11.04
C ASN A 70 -8.66 -11.54 -12.35
N VAL A 71 -7.87 -11.76 -13.39
CA VAL A 71 -8.38 -12.19 -14.70
C VAL A 71 -8.96 -13.61 -14.65
N GLU A 72 -8.42 -14.48 -13.77
CA GLU A 72 -8.88 -15.85 -13.59
C GLU A 72 -10.24 -15.94 -12.89
N ASN A 73 -10.63 -14.90 -12.14
CA ASN A 73 -11.91 -14.78 -11.42
C ASN A 73 -12.78 -13.65 -11.99
N GLU A 74 -13.00 -13.64 -13.31
CA GLU A 74 -13.91 -12.71 -13.98
C GLU A 74 -13.65 -11.22 -13.69
N GLY A 75 -12.40 -10.85 -13.34
CA GLY A 75 -12.00 -9.48 -13.03
C GLY A 75 -12.30 -9.03 -11.60
N ILE A 76 -12.68 -9.94 -10.71
CA ILE A 76 -12.83 -9.66 -9.28
C ILE A 76 -11.46 -9.28 -8.69
N THR A 77 -11.40 -8.20 -7.93
CA THR A 77 -10.16 -7.74 -7.27
C THR A 77 -9.66 -8.79 -6.27
N PHE A 78 -8.37 -9.18 -6.34
CA PHE A 78 -7.77 -10.15 -5.43
C PHE A 78 -8.05 -9.84 -3.96
N GLY A 79 -7.94 -8.58 -3.55
CA GLY A 79 -7.98 -8.15 -2.16
C GLY A 79 -9.37 -8.10 -1.51
N ILE A 80 -10.46 -8.51 -2.19
CA ILE A 80 -11.80 -8.54 -1.60
C ILE A 80 -12.23 -9.93 -1.11
N ASP A 81 -11.51 -10.96 -1.55
CA ASP A 81 -11.78 -12.36 -1.20
C ASP A 81 -10.66 -12.90 -0.30
N PRO A 82 -10.94 -13.26 0.96
CA PRO A 82 -9.94 -13.76 1.90
C PRO A 82 -9.29 -15.06 1.44
N ASP A 83 -10.02 -15.96 0.77
CA ASP A 83 -9.47 -17.22 0.28
C ASP A 83 -8.45 -17.00 -0.84
N VAL A 84 -8.68 -16.01 -1.69
CA VAL A 84 -7.75 -15.61 -2.74
C VAL A 84 -6.50 -14.97 -2.17
N VAL A 85 -6.65 -14.09 -1.18
CA VAL A 85 -5.52 -13.46 -0.48
C VAL A 85 -4.67 -14.53 0.24
N TYR A 86 -5.31 -15.45 0.96
CA TYR A 86 -4.62 -16.57 1.61
C TYR A 86 -3.82 -17.40 0.59
N LYS A 87 -4.44 -17.82 -0.51
CA LYS A 87 -3.80 -18.62 -1.56
C LYS A 87 -2.62 -17.90 -2.20
N LEU A 88 -2.75 -16.60 -2.46
CA LEU A 88 -1.66 -15.77 -2.99
C LEU A 88 -0.47 -15.76 -2.03
N CYS A 89 -0.71 -15.47 -0.76
CA CYS A 89 0.35 -15.44 0.25
C CYS A 89 0.99 -16.82 0.45
N ALA A 90 0.19 -17.88 0.55
CA ALA A 90 0.68 -19.25 0.71
C ALA A 90 1.50 -19.75 -0.51
N LEU A 91 1.19 -19.24 -1.70
CA LEU A 91 1.98 -19.52 -2.91
C LEU A 91 3.32 -18.79 -2.87
N LEU A 92 3.34 -17.51 -2.43
CA LEU A 92 4.50 -16.65 -2.55
C LEU A 92 5.46 -16.71 -1.36
N SER A 93 4.95 -16.94 -0.14
CA SER A 93 5.79 -16.94 1.07
C SER A 93 6.93 -17.96 1.03
N PRO A 94 6.80 -19.18 0.46
CA PRO A 94 7.92 -20.09 0.35
C PRO A 94 8.97 -19.71 -0.71
N LEU A 95 8.65 -18.77 -1.61
CA LEU A 95 9.53 -18.36 -2.71
C LEU A 95 10.53 -17.27 -2.30
N THR A 96 10.38 -16.68 -1.11
CA THR A 96 11.24 -15.59 -0.65
C THR A 96 11.57 -15.72 0.84
N ASN A 97 12.77 -15.25 1.23
CA ASN A 97 13.13 -15.00 2.63
C ASN A 97 13.12 -13.51 2.98
N ARG A 98 12.68 -12.66 2.04
CA ARG A 98 12.55 -11.20 2.23
C ARG A 98 11.15 -10.88 2.75
N GLU A 99 10.96 -9.63 3.19
CA GLU A 99 9.65 -9.19 3.68
C GLU A 99 8.58 -9.31 2.59
N LEU A 100 7.47 -9.98 2.91
CA LEU A 100 6.30 -10.14 2.06
C LEU A 100 5.12 -9.35 2.65
N ILE A 101 4.89 -8.17 2.12
CA ILE A 101 3.90 -7.21 2.59
C ILE A 101 2.67 -7.30 1.70
N VAL A 102 1.46 -7.33 2.25
CA VAL A 102 0.22 -7.33 1.46
C VAL A 102 -0.49 -5.99 1.60
N LYS A 103 -0.66 -5.27 0.48
CA LYS A 103 -1.35 -3.97 0.47
C LYS A 103 -2.83 -4.14 0.26
N LEU A 104 -3.58 -3.93 1.36
CA LEU A 104 -5.01 -4.16 1.43
C LEU A 104 -5.83 -3.00 0.83
N THR A 105 -6.93 -3.37 0.16
CA THR A 105 -7.94 -2.41 -0.32
C THR A 105 -8.91 -2.06 0.80
N PRO A 106 -9.35 -0.79 0.90
CA PRO A 106 -10.40 -0.39 1.84
C PRO A 106 -11.82 -0.78 1.38
N ASN A 107 -11.96 -1.21 0.13
CA ASN A 107 -13.26 -1.44 -0.51
C ASN A 107 -13.80 -2.85 -0.19
N VAL A 108 -13.84 -3.19 1.09
CA VAL A 108 -14.27 -4.48 1.66
C VAL A 108 -15.22 -4.26 2.83
N THR A 109 -16.01 -5.26 3.16
CA THR A 109 -16.93 -5.20 4.31
C THR A 109 -16.16 -5.31 5.63
N ASP A 110 -15.16 -6.19 5.72
CA ASP A 110 -14.33 -6.38 6.90
C ASP A 110 -12.85 -6.55 6.56
N ILE A 111 -12.07 -5.51 6.82
CA ILE A 111 -10.63 -5.49 6.56
C ILE A 111 -9.87 -6.47 7.47
N GLY A 112 -10.39 -6.76 8.68
CA GLY A 112 -9.76 -7.68 9.61
C GLY A 112 -9.73 -9.12 9.10
N VAL A 113 -10.79 -9.54 8.40
CA VAL A 113 -10.86 -10.88 7.77
C VAL A 113 -9.80 -11.00 6.67
N ILE A 114 -9.65 -9.98 5.84
CA ILE A 114 -8.64 -9.96 4.78
C ILE A 114 -7.23 -9.91 5.36
N ALA A 115 -7.00 -9.06 6.36
CA ALA A 115 -5.72 -8.98 7.07
C ALA A 115 -5.32 -10.33 7.68
N LYS A 116 -6.27 -11.02 8.33
CA LYS A 116 -6.02 -12.33 8.92
C LYS A 116 -5.70 -13.39 7.85
N ALA A 117 -6.39 -13.38 6.72
CA ALA A 117 -6.09 -14.27 5.61
C ALA A 117 -4.67 -14.06 5.04
N ALA A 118 -4.20 -12.82 4.96
CA ALA A 118 -2.83 -12.51 4.55
C ALA A 118 -1.81 -13.07 5.55
N GLU A 119 -2.02 -12.84 6.87
CA GLU A 119 -1.17 -13.39 7.94
C GLU A 119 -1.12 -14.91 7.90
N ASP A 120 -2.28 -15.58 7.85
CA ASP A 120 -2.39 -17.04 7.84
C ASP A 120 -1.75 -17.65 6.56
N GLY A 121 -1.73 -16.91 5.46
CA GLY A 121 -1.04 -17.28 4.23
C GLY A 121 0.47 -17.06 4.27
N GLY A 122 1.03 -16.45 5.32
CA GLY A 122 2.48 -16.28 5.48
C GLY A 122 3.00 -14.90 5.08
N ALA A 123 2.14 -13.88 4.96
CA ALA A 123 2.60 -12.49 4.89
C ALA A 123 3.38 -12.12 6.16
N THR A 124 4.47 -11.37 6.00
CA THR A 124 5.31 -10.88 7.14
C THR A 124 4.83 -9.54 7.67
N ALA A 125 4.10 -8.78 6.86
CA ALA A 125 3.44 -7.53 7.25
C ALA A 125 2.23 -7.27 6.33
N ILE A 126 1.36 -6.35 6.76
CA ILE A 126 0.31 -5.79 5.90
C ILE A 126 0.49 -4.28 5.77
N SER A 127 0.13 -3.75 4.61
CA SER A 127 0.01 -2.29 4.42
C SER A 127 -1.43 -1.92 4.06
N LEU A 128 -1.94 -0.82 4.57
CA LEU A 128 -3.29 -0.33 4.28
C LEU A 128 -3.38 1.18 4.56
N ILE A 129 -4.17 1.90 3.79
CA ILE A 129 -5.14 1.45 2.79
C ILE A 129 -4.72 1.86 1.38
N ASN A 130 -5.15 1.10 0.38
CA ASN A 130 -5.16 1.59 -0.99
C ASN A 130 -6.27 2.66 -1.14
N THR A 131 -6.51 3.17 -2.33
CA THR A 131 -7.51 4.21 -2.60
C THR A 131 -8.94 3.71 -2.41
N ILE A 132 -9.82 4.62 -2.00
CA ILE A 132 -11.27 4.40 -1.91
C ILE A 132 -11.88 4.64 -3.29
N TRP A 133 -12.90 3.89 -3.68
CA TRP A 133 -13.64 4.19 -4.89
C TRP A 133 -14.34 5.54 -4.78
N GLY A 134 -14.12 6.38 -5.78
CA GLY A 134 -14.70 7.71 -5.87
C GLY A 134 -15.08 8.08 -7.29
N MET A 135 -15.96 9.07 -7.42
CA MET A 135 -16.43 9.62 -8.68
C MET A 135 -16.60 11.12 -8.57
N ALA A 136 -16.33 11.84 -9.64
CA ALA A 136 -16.72 13.24 -9.79
C ALA A 136 -17.46 13.42 -11.10
N ILE A 137 -18.56 14.20 -11.04
CA ILE A 137 -19.41 14.52 -12.19
C ILE A 137 -19.33 16.01 -12.45
N ASP A 138 -19.10 16.39 -13.70
CA ASP A 138 -19.24 17.78 -14.13
C ASP A 138 -20.73 18.12 -14.19
N TYR A 139 -21.19 18.92 -13.25
CA TYR A 139 -22.61 19.31 -13.13
C TYR A 139 -23.14 20.08 -14.34
N ARG A 140 -22.25 20.62 -15.18
CA ARG A 140 -22.64 21.39 -16.38
C ARG A 140 -23.11 20.51 -17.55
N ASN A 141 -22.62 19.25 -17.60
CA ASN A 141 -22.90 18.33 -18.69
C ASN A 141 -23.31 16.91 -18.24
N GLY A 142 -23.26 16.62 -16.94
CA GLY A 142 -23.61 15.32 -16.38
C GLY A 142 -22.59 14.20 -16.65
N MET A 143 -21.42 14.53 -17.17
CA MET A 143 -20.39 13.55 -17.50
C MET A 143 -19.41 13.33 -16.35
N SER A 144 -18.86 12.12 -16.24
CA SER A 144 -17.76 11.88 -15.31
C SER A 144 -16.53 12.68 -15.69
N MET A 145 -15.89 13.27 -14.70
CA MET A 145 -14.59 13.94 -14.85
C MET A 145 -13.44 12.94 -15.05
N LEU A 146 -13.66 11.66 -14.76
CA LEU A 146 -12.71 10.59 -15.01
C LEU A 146 -13.09 9.80 -16.27
N LYS A 147 -12.11 9.52 -17.14
CA LYS A 147 -12.34 8.76 -18.38
C LYS A 147 -12.97 7.38 -18.13
N LYS A 148 -12.64 6.72 -17.00
CA LYS A 148 -13.17 5.40 -16.62
C LYS A 148 -14.45 5.46 -15.77
N GLY A 149 -15.01 6.63 -15.54
CA GLY A 149 -16.18 6.85 -14.68
C GLY A 149 -15.83 6.89 -13.20
N ILE A 150 -15.40 5.77 -12.65
CA ILE A 150 -14.96 5.62 -11.26
C ILE A 150 -13.43 5.58 -11.21
N GLY A 151 -12.84 6.06 -10.11
CA GLY A 151 -11.40 6.03 -9.86
C GLY A 151 -11.07 5.89 -8.38
N GLY A 152 -9.79 5.97 -8.05
CA GLY A 152 -9.29 5.96 -6.68
C GLY A 152 -9.30 7.36 -6.07
N TYR A 153 -9.87 7.49 -4.88
CA TYR A 153 -9.83 8.70 -4.06
C TYR A 153 -8.82 8.55 -2.94
N SER A 154 -7.95 9.54 -2.78
CA SER A 154 -6.87 9.58 -1.80
C SER A 154 -6.68 10.99 -1.23
N GLY A 155 -5.78 11.17 -0.28
CA GLY A 155 -5.48 12.46 0.35
C GLY A 155 -6.13 12.64 1.72
N ILE A 156 -6.10 13.85 2.27
CA ILE A 156 -6.49 14.10 3.67
C ILE A 156 -7.94 13.70 3.98
N GLY A 157 -8.83 13.78 2.99
CA GLY A 157 -10.24 13.44 3.19
C GLY A 157 -10.51 11.98 3.56
N ILE A 158 -9.57 11.06 3.30
CA ILE A 158 -9.74 9.65 3.65
C ILE A 158 -9.16 9.30 5.04
N LYS A 159 -8.47 10.23 5.73
CA LYS A 159 -7.79 9.94 6.99
C LYS A 159 -8.68 9.28 8.04
N PRO A 160 -9.90 9.74 8.35
CA PRO A 160 -10.74 9.11 9.37
C PRO A 160 -11.08 7.65 9.06
N LEU A 161 -11.29 7.33 7.78
CA LEU A 161 -11.54 5.97 7.34
C LEU A 161 -10.28 5.11 7.43
N ALA A 162 -9.14 5.64 6.97
CA ALA A 162 -7.85 4.96 7.04
C ALA A 162 -7.46 4.62 8.49
N LEU A 163 -7.67 5.55 9.44
CA LEU A 163 -7.48 5.31 10.88
C LEU A 163 -8.34 4.18 11.40
N ALA A 164 -9.64 4.20 11.11
CA ALA A 164 -10.56 3.16 11.56
C ALA A 164 -10.19 1.78 11.01
N LEU A 165 -9.83 1.69 9.73
CA LEU A 165 -9.41 0.45 9.09
C LEU A 165 -8.06 -0.05 9.62
N THR A 166 -7.11 0.86 9.87
CA THR A 166 -5.82 0.53 10.51
C THR A 166 -6.04 -0.08 11.90
N TYR A 167 -6.87 0.57 12.73
CA TYR A 167 -7.21 0.05 14.05
C TYR A 167 -7.83 -1.35 13.98
N ARG A 168 -8.80 -1.57 13.09
CA ARG A 168 -9.45 -2.89 12.92
C ARG A 168 -8.48 -3.96 12.45
N ALA A 169 -7.61 -3.65 11.48
CA ALA A 169 -6.60 -4.57 10.99
C ALA A 169 -5.58 -4.92 12.08
N ALA A 170 -5.08 -3.94 12.83
CA ALA A 170 -4.14 -4.14 13.94
C ALA A 170 -4.72 -5.00 15.07
N GLN A 171 -6.04 -4.98 15.30
CA GLN A 171 -6.69 -5.88 16.28
C GLN A 171 -6.84 -7.32 15.75
N ALA A 172 -6.80 -7.53 14.43
CA ALA A 172 -7.04 -8.84 13.82
C ALA A 172 -5.78 -9.66 13.61
N VAL A 173 -4.61 -9.02 13.51
CA VAL A 173 -3.32 -9.68 13.19
C VAL A 173 -2.26 -9.43 14.25
N LYS A 174 -1.20 -10.26 14.23
CA LYS A 174 0.01 -10.11 15.07
C LYS A 174 1.19 -9.56 14.28
N ILE A 175 1.16 -9.68 12.96
CA ILE A 175 2.21 -9.13 12.08
C ILE A 175 2.13 -7.59 12.03
N PRO A 176 3.25 -6.91 11.75
CA PRO A 176 3.30 -5.45 11.67
C PRO A 176 2.30 -4.87 10.66
N VAL A 177 1.73 -3.73 11.03
CA VAL A 177 0.81 -2.95 10.19
C VAL A 177 1.49 -1.68 9.72
N ILE A 178 1.58 -1.48 8.40
CA ILE A 178 2.07 -0.26 7.77
C ILE A 178 0.86 0.56 7.34
N ALA A 179 0.62 1.68 8.00
CA ALA A 179 -0.56 2.49 7.74
C ALA A 179 -0.30 3.60 6.73
N MET A 180 -1.27 3.87 5.87
CA MET A 180 -1.28 4.98 4.92
C MET A 180 -2.69 5.48 4.64
N GLY A 181 -2.81 6.77 4.28
CA GLY A 181 -4.08 7.39 3.88
C GLY A 181 -4.36 8.68 4.65
N GLY A 182 -4.05 9.82 4.04
CA GLY A 182 -4.32 11.14 4.59
C GLY A 182 -3.33 11.62 5.66
N ILE A 183 -2.10 11.08 5.68
CA ILE A 183 -1.01 11.52 6.54
C ILE A 183 -0.29 12.68 5.84
N TYR A 184 -0.25 13.86 6.48
CA TYR A 184 0.38 15.07 5.95
C TYR A 184 1.37 15.71 6.92
N ASN A 185 1.26 15.38 8.21
CA ASN A 185 2.09 15.95 9.26
C ASN A 185 2.35 14.90 10.35
N TRP A 186 3.19 15.24 11.33
CA TRP A 186 3.57 14.34 12.40
C TRP A 186 2.40 14.00 13.37
N GLN A 187 1.42 14.90 13.53
CA GLN A 187 0.24 14.62 14.36
C GLN A 187 -0.59 13.51 13.70
N ASP A 188 -0.79 13.58 12.38
CA ASP A 188 -1.45 12.52 11.65
C ASP A 188 -0.70 11.18 11.84
N ALA A 189 0.63 11.19 11.71
CA ALA A 189 1.46 10.00 11.93
C ALA A 189 1.25 9.39 13.33
N LEU A 190 1.23 10.23 14.37
CA LEU A 190 1.03 9.80 15.75
C LEU A 190 -0.34 9.15 15.96
N GLU A 191 -1.40 9.70 15.35
CA GLU A 191 -2.73 9.09 15.39
C GLU A 191 -2.73 7.65 14.83
N PHE A 192 -2.01 7.41 13.74
CA PHE A 192 -1.88 6.06 13.17
C PHE A 192 -1.07 5.11 14.05
N PHE A 193 -0.01 5.57 14.69
CA PHE A 193 0.71 4.75 15.69
C PHE A 193 -0.20 4.38 16.87
N TRP A 194 -1.01 5.30 17.36
CA TRP A 194 -1.99 5.01 18.40
C TRP A 194 -3.12 4.08 17.93
N ALA A 195 -3.42 4.09 16.64
CA ALA A 195 -4.34 3.12 16.04
C ALA A 195 -3.74 1.71 15.87
N GLY A 196 -2.45 1.52 16.23
CA GLY A 196 -1.77 0.22 16.20
C GLY A 196 -0.85 0.00 14.99
N ALA A 197 -0.56 1.03 14.21
CA ALA A 197 0.43 0.93 13.14
C ALA A 197 1.84 0.78 13.75
N ALA A 198 2.65 -0.10 13.16
CA ALA A 198 4.08 -0.23 13.44
C ALA A 198 4.92 0.73 12.59
N MET A 199 4.42 1.06 11.40
CA MET A 199 5.05 1.99 10.44
C MET A 199 3.97 2.79 9.72
N ILE A 200 4.38 3.91 9.12
CA ILE A 200 3.51 4.72 8.25
C ILE A 200 4.14 4.90 6.86
N ALA A 201 3.29 5.15 5.87
CA ALA A 201 3.70 5.52 4.52
C ALA A 201 2.92 6.74 4.02
N LEU A 202 3.60 7.65 3.35
CA LEU A 202 3.01 8.84 2.75
C LEU A 202 2.86 8.65 1.24
N GLY A 203 1.65 8.87 0.72
CA GLY A 203 1.35 8.82 -0.71
C GLY A 203 1.08 10.21 -1.27
N THR A 204 -0.19 10.64 -1.23
CA THR A 204 -0.68 11.88 -1.84
C THR A 204 0.02 13.14 -1.34
N ALA A 205 0.50 13.15 -0.10
CA ALA A 205 1.25 14.26 0.48
C ALA A 205 2.47 14.66 -0.36
N ASN A 206 3.18 13.66 -0.94
CA ASN A 206 4.36 13.89 -1.78
C ASN A 206 4.07 14.64 -3.09
N PHE A 207 2.81 14.65 -3.57
CA PHE A 207 2.43 15.46 -4.73
C PHE A 207 2.26 16.95 -4.39
N ILE A 208 2.05 17.26 -3.11
CA ILE A 208 1.87 18.63 -2.61
C ILE A 208 3.20 19.18 -2.10
N ASP A 209 3.92 18.36 -1.33
CA ASP A 209 5.20 18.67 -0.73
C ASP A 209 6.16 17.49 -0.93
N PRO A 210 7.16 17.61 -1.82
CA PRO A 210 8.17 16.55 -2.02
C PRO A 210 8.98 16.21 -0.76
N GLU A 211 9.06 17.13 0.21
CA GLU A 211 9.76 16.95 1.49
C GLU A 211 8.84 16.45 2.62
N ALA A 212 7.58 16.07 2.29
CA ALA A 212 6.58 15.68 3.29
C ALA A 212 7.07 14.57 4.23
N VAL A 213 7.80 13.57 3.70
CA VAL A 213 8.34 12.46 4.50
C VAL A 213 9.38 12.97 5.49
N ASP A 214 10.34 13.77 5.05
CA ASP A 214 11.41 14.32 5.88
C ASP A 214 10.83 15.22 6.98
N ASN A 215 9.86 16.07 6.64
CA ASN A 215 9.15 16.93 7.58
C ASN A 215 8.43 16.14 8.67
N VAL A 216 7.75 15.04 8.32
CA VAL A 216 7.08 14.17 9.30
C VAL A 216 8.08 13.50 10.23
N ILE A 217 9.19 12.95 9.69
CA ILE A 217 10.23 12.25 10.47
C ILE A 217 10.93 13.21 11.41
N MET A 218 11.37 14.37 10.92
CA MET A 218 12.14 15.35 11.71
C MET A 218 11.36 15.85 12.92
N VAL A 219 10.09 16.23 12.74
CA VAL A 219 9.28 16.77 13.83
C VAL A 219 8.86 15.68 14.81
N TYR A 220 8.58 14.45 14.34
CA TYR A 220 8.31 13.32 15.22
C TYR A 220 9.51 13.01 16.13
N THR A 221 10.72 12.98 15.59
CA THR A 221 11.95 12.73 16.36
C THR A 221 12.20 13.81 17.40
N LEU A 222 11.98 15.09 17.07
CA LEU A 222 12.13 16.22 18.00
C LEU A 222 11.08 16.20 19.13
N SER A 223 9.85 15.76 18.85
CA SER A 223 8.78 15.66 19.85
C SER A 223 8.96 14.46 20.76
N ALA A 224 9.38 13.30 20.26
CA ALA A 224 9.68 12.11 21.04
C ALA A 224 10.86 12.33 22.01
N GLY A 225 11.89 13.06 21.57
CA GLY A 225 13.03 13.44 22.43
C GLY A 225 12.68 14.38 23.60
N LYS A 226 11.58 15.13 23.52
CA LYS A 226 11.11 16.01 24.61
C LYS A 226 10.28 15.28 25.66
N SER A 227 9.63 14.17 25.32
CA SER A 227 8.82 13.39 26.27
C SER A 227 9.65 12.48 27.20
N SER A 228 10.94 12.29 26.91
CA SER A 228 11.86 11.52 27.77
C SER A 228 12.59 12.37 28.83
N LEU A 229 12.23 13.64 28.99
CA LEU A 229 12.84 14.59 29.93
C LEU A 229 11.90 15.10 31.05
N ASN A 230 10.75 14.42 31.29
CA ASN A 230 9.85 14.70 32.41
C ASN A 230 9.69 13.46 33.30
#